data_e63305e02c919ddb9dcf82e37af7bbae
#
_entry.id   e63305e02c919ddb9dcf82e37af7bbae
#
_cell.length_a   1.000
_cell.length_b   1.000
_cell.length_c   1.000
_cell.angle_alpha   90.00
_cell.angle_beta   90.00
_cell.angle_gamma   90.00
#
_symmetry.space_group_name_H-M   'P 1'
#
loop_
_entity.id
_entity.type
_entity.pdbx_description
1 polymer ?
#
loop_
_entity_poly.entity_id
_entity_poly.type
_entity_poly.pdbx_seq_one_letter_code
_entity_poly.pdbx_strand_id
1 'polypeptide(L)'
;MDIHKRILELCKERGWTLYKLAHEAGISEATVYGWFNENHFTPSRSSIEDICRAFEISVAAFYNDIDLDKLTPQQMELLTLFEKVPDDKKSVILDIVRSFVN
;
A
#
# COMPACT_ATOMS: atom_id res chain seq x y z
N MET A 1 -3.63 -9.51 0.15
CA MET A 1 -4.07 -8.21 -0.42
C MET A 1 -4.51 -8.39 -1.86
N ASP A 2 -5.59 -7.73 -2.25
CA ASP A 2 -6.03 -7.66 -3.64
C ASP A 2 -5.48 -6.37 -4.26
N ILE A 3 -4.52 -6.51 -5.18
CA ILE A 3 -3.86 -5.38 -5.84
C ILE A 3 -4.87 -4.54 -6.64
N HIS A 4 -5.79 -5.18 -7.35
CA HIS A 4 -6.81 -4.50 -8.14
C HIS A 4 -7.70 -3.63 -7.25
N LYS A 5 -8.15 -4.20 -6.15
CA LYS A 5 -8.98 -3.49 -5.18
C LYS A 5 -8.21 -2.31 -4.55
N ARG A 6 -6.94 -2.51 -4.23
CA ARG A 6 -6.09 -1.46 -3.65
C ARG A 6 -5.96 -0.27 -4.59
N ILE A 7 -5.76 -0.52 -5.88
CA ILE A 7 -5.67 0.54 -6.89
C ILE A 7 -6.99 1.33 -6.96
N LEU A 8 -8.13 0.63 -6.96
CA LEU A 8 -9.43 1.29 -6.99
C LEU A 8 -9.69 2.11 -5.73
N GLU A 9 -9.27 1.63 -4.56
CA GLU A 9 -9.38 2.38 -3.30
C GLU A 9 -8.59 3.69 -3.37
N LEU A 10 -7.35 3.64 -3.85
CA LEU A 10 -6.51 4.82 -3.98
C LEU A 10 -7.07 5.82 -4.99
N CYS A 11 -7.60 5.34 -6.10
CA CYS A 11 -8.28 6.18 -7.08
C CYS A 11 -9.50 6.87 -6.47
N LYS A 12 -10.29 6.12 -5.71
CA LYS A 12 -11.48 6.65 -5.05
C LYS A 12 -11.14 7.74 -4.04
N GLU A 13 -10.10 7.52 -3.25
CA GLU A 13 -9.64 8.51 -2.27
C GLU A 13 -9.24 9.84 -2.91
N ARG A 14 -8.71 9.79 -4.13
CA ARG A 14 -8.26 10.98 -4.86
C ARG A 14 -9.26 11.53 -5.85
N GLY A 15 -10.39 10.85 -6.03
CA GLY A 15 -11.36 11.23 -7.04
C GLY A 15 -10.85 11.03 -8.47
N TRP A 16 -9.97 10.05 -8.69
CA TRP A 16 -9.40 9.75 -9.99
C TRP A 16 -10.20 8.67 -10.71
N THR A 17 -10.37 8.85 -12.02
CA THR A 17 -10.83 7.80 -12.94
C THR A 17 -9.64 6.92 -13.33
N LEU A 18 -9.90 5.77 -13.93
CA LEU A 18 -8.83 4.93 -14.49
C LEU A 18 -8.08 5.65 -15.60
N TYR A 19 -8.77 6.48 -16.38
CA TYR A 19 -8.15 7.34 -17.39
C TYR A 19 -7.13 8.28 -16.74
N LYS A 20 -7.52 8.95 -15.67
CA LYS A 20 -6.64 9.87 -14.93
C LYS A 20 -5.43 9.13 -14.38
N LEU A 21 -5.64 7.94 -13.80
CA LEU A 21 -4.55 7.12 -13.28
C LEU A 21 -3.55 6.78 -14.38
N ALA A 22 -4.03 6.29 -15.52
CA ALA A 22 -3.17 5.93 -16.65
C ALA A 22 -2.32 7.13 -17.09
N HIS A 23 -2.94 8.29 -17.20
CA HIS A 23 -2.28 9.52 -17.62
C HIS A 23 -1.21 9.96 -16.63
N GLU A 24 -1.53 10.00 -15.35
CA GLU A 24 -0.61 10.42 -14.30
C GLU A 24 0.54 9.43 -14.09
N ALA A 25 0.29 8.14 -14.24
CA ALA A 25 1.30 7.11 -14.10
C ALA A 25 2.16 6.91 -15.36
N GLY A 26 1.78 7.51 -16.48
CA GLY A 26 2.47 7.30 -17.75
C GLY A 26 2.29 5.89 -18.30
N ILE A 27 1.18 5.24 -18.00
CA ILE A 27 0.82 3.90 -18.47
C ILE A 27 -0.26 4.03 -19.53
N SER A 28 -0.22 3.20 -20.56
CA SER A 28 -1.28 3.25 -21.58
C SER A 28 -2.64 2.94 -21.00
N GLU A 29 -3.67 3.58 -21.53
CA GLU A 29 -5.06 3.34 -21.13
C GLU A 29 -5.44 1.86 -21.34
N ALA A 30 -5.01 1.28 -22.45
CA ALA A 30 -5.29 -0.13 -22.75
C ALA A 30 -4.74 -1.05 -21.67
N THR A 31 -3.53 -0.77 -21.17
CA THR A 31 -2.92 -1.55 -20.09
C THR A 31 -3.72 -1.43 -18.81
N VAL A 32 -4.08 -0.22 -18.40
CA VAL A 32 -4.85 0.01 -17.17
C VAL A 32 -6.23 -0.64 -17.27
N TYR A 33 -6.94 -0.44 -18.37
CA TYR A 33 -8.25 -1.06 -18.56
C TYR A 33 -8.17 -2.58 -18.63
N GLY A 34 -7.05 -3.14 -19.12
CA GLY A 34 -6.83 -4.58 -19.11
C GLY A 34 -6.77 -5.20 -17.72
N TRP A 35 -6.45 -4.41 -16.69
CA TRP A 35 -6.47 -4.89 -15.31
C TRP A 35 -7.89 -5.03 -14.76
N PHE A 36 -8.84 -4.23 -15.27
CA PHE A 36 -10.18 -4.12 -14.70
C PHE A 36 -11.29 -4.60 -15.65
N ASN A 37 -10.93 -5.10 -16.82
CA ASN A 37 -11.90 -5.70 -17.71
C ASN A 37 -11.96 -7.23 -17.49
N GLU A 38 -12.63 -7.94 -18.37
CA GLU A 38 -12.80 -9.38 -18.28
C GLU A 38 -11.47 -10.17 -18.28
N ASN A 39 -10.41 -9.61 -18.86
CA ASN A 39 -9.09 -10.24 -18.86
C ASN A 39 -8.45 -10.28 -17.47
N HIS A 40 -8.72 -9.26 -16.68
CA HIS A 40 -8.26 -9.15 -15.30
C HIS A 40 -6.73 -9.40 -15.17
N PHE A 41 -5.94 -8.79 -16.04
CA PHE A 41 -4.49 -8.91 -16.00
C PHE A 41 -3.93 -8.35 -14.70
N THR A 42 -2.85 -8.94 -14.23
CA THR A 42 -2.17 -8.46 -13.02
C THR A 42 -1.17 -7.37 -13.41
N PRO A 43 -1.20 -6.20 -12.73
CA PRO A 43 -0.20 -5.17 -12.97
C PRO A 43 1.22 -5.69 -12.73
N SER A 44 2.16 -5.33 -13.59
CA SER A 44 3.55 -5.66 -13.41
C SER A 44 4.15 -4.85 -12.26
N ARG A 45 5.32 -5.30 -11.76
CA ARG A 45 6.05 -4.57 -10.72
C ARG A 45 6.35 -3.13 -11.15
N SER A 46 6.80 -2.94 -12.38
CA SER A 46 7.10 -1.58 -12.87
C SER A 46 5.85 -0.71 -12.97
N SER A 47 4.72 -1.29 -13.34
CA SER A 47 3.44 -0.57 -13.34
C SER A 47 3.04 -0.14 -11.93
N ILE A 48 3.23 -1.00 -10.93
CA ILE A 48 2.94 -0.66 -9.53
C ILE A 48 3.85 0.47 -9.06
N GLU A 49 5.13 0.45 -9.42
CA GLU A 49 6.05 1.54 -9.10
C GLU A 49 5.62 2.85 -9.74
N ASP A 50 5.16 2.82 -11.00
CA ASP A 50 4.65 3.99 -11.70
C ASP A 50 3.38 4.55 -11.03
N ILE A 51 2.47 3.66 -10.62
CA ILE A 51 1.26 4.02 -9.89
C ILE A 51 1.61 4.69 -8.56
N CYS A 52 2.54 4.11 -7.81
CA CYS A 52 2.97 4.68 -6.53
C CYS A 52 3.56 6.07 -6.70
N ARG A 53 4.35 6.28 -7.75
CA ARG A 53 4.89 7.60 -8.06
C ARG A 53 3.78 8.58 -8.37
N ALA A 54 2.78 8.17 -9.16
CA ALA A 54 1.64 9.02 -9.50
C ALA A 54 0.83 9.41 -8.27
N PHE A 55 0.64 8.48 -7.35
CA PHE A 55 -0.08 8.73 -6.09
C PHE A 55 0.79 9.41 -5.03
N GLU A 56 2.08 9.57 -5.28
CA GLU A 56 3.03 10.14 -4.31
C GLU A 56 3.08 9.35 -3.00
N ILE A 57 3.04 8.03 -3.12
CA ILE A 57 3.16 7.11 -1.98
C ILE A 57 4.35 6.17 -2.20
N SER A 58 4.87 5.61 -1.13
CA SER A 58 5.89 4.57 -1.24
C SER A 58 5.25 3.24 -1.65
N VAL A 59 6.07 2.34 -2.22
CA VAL A 59 5.62 0.97 -2.53
C VAL A 59 5.18 0.27 -1.23
N ALA A 60 5.89 0.50 -0.14
CA ALA A 60 5.49 -0.05 1.17
C ALA A 60 4.11 0.43 1.60
N ALA A 61 3.81 1.72 1.41
CA ALA A 61 2.49 2.27 1.73
C ALA A 61 1.40 1.69 0.82
N PHE A 62 1.72 1.42 -0.45
CA PHE A 62 0.79 0.78 -1.37
C PHE A 62 0.36 -0.60 -0.85
N TYR A 63 1.31 -1.40 -0.39
CA TYR A 63 1.05 -2.75 0.10
C TYR A 63 0.59 -2.79 1.56
N ASN A 64 0.55 -1.64 2.23
CA ASN A 64 0.11 -1.56 3.62
C ASN A 64 -1.40 -1.36 3.66
N ASP A 65 -2.14 -2.43 3.88
CA ASP A 65 -3.59 -2.42 4.00
C ASP A 65 -4.06 -2.41 5.46
N ILE A 66 -3.21 -1.98 6.38
CA ILE A 66 -3.61 -1.79 7.77
C ILE A 66 -4.58 -0.60 7.84
N ASP A 67 -5.79 -0.90 8.25
CA ASP A 67 -6.80 0.11 8.52
C ASP A 67 -6.66 0.51 9.98
N LEU A 68 -6.23 1.74 10.21
CA LEU A 68 -6.01 2.26 11.58
C LEU A 68 -7.29 2.22 12.41
N ASP A 69 -8.45 2.37 11.78
CA ASP A 69 -9.73 2.32 12.48
C ASP A 69 -10.10 0.91 12.94
N LYS A 70 -9.46 -0.11 12.37
CA LYS A 70 -9.68 -1.52 12.72
C LYS A 70 -8.63 -2.09 13.68
N LEU A 71 -7.66 -1.28 14.09
CA LEU A 71 -6.66 -1.73 15.05
C LEU A 71 -7.28 -1.96 16.42
N THR A 72 -6.86 -3.04 17.08
CA THR A 72 -7.26 -3.29 18.46
C THR A 72 -6.59 -2.26 19.39
N PRO A 73 -7.15 -2.05 20.61
CA PRO A 73 -6.50 -1.18 21.60
C PRO A 73 -5.05 -1.58 21.90
N GLN A 74 -4.75 -2.88 21.92
CA GLN A 74 -3.39 -3.38 22.14
C GLN A 74 -2.46 -3.04 20.98
N GLN A 75 -2.96 -3.15 19.74
CA GLN A 75 -2.19 -2.77 18.56
C GLN A 75 -1.90 -1.28 18.53
N MET A 76 -2.87 -0.44 18.88
CA MET A 76 -2.69 1.01 18.97
C MET A 76 -1.68 1.38 20.05
N GLU A 77 -1.75 0.74 21.21
CA GLU A 77 -0.79 0.95 22.29
C GLU A 77 0.62 0.59 21.85
N LEU A 78 0.78 -0.57 21.20
CA LEU A 78 2.07 -1.03 20.72
C LEU A 78 2.67 -0.03 19.72
N LEU A 79 1.88 0.46 18.77
CA LEU A 79 2.34 1.46 17.80
C LEU A 79 2.76 2.76 18.49
N THR A 80 1.97 3.22 19.45
CA THR A 80 2.24 4.45 20.18
C THR A 80 3.54 4.34 20.96
N LEU A 81 3.74 3.23 21.66
CA LEU A 81 4.96 2.98 22.44
C LEU A 81 6.18 2.83 21.53
N PHE A 82 6.03 2.11 20.43
CA PHE A 82 7.12 1.89 19.47
C PHE A 82 7.61 3.21 18.86
N GLU A 83 6.71 4.14 18.56
CA GLU A 83 7.07 5.46 18.04
C GLU A 83 7.94 6.25 19.01
N LYS A 84 7.79 6.03 20.32
CA LYS A 84 8.56 6.70 21.37
C LYS A 84 9.91 6.07 21.62
N VAL A 85 10.16 4.89 21.08
CA VAL A 85 11.43 4.19 21.25
C VAL A 85 12.50 4.89 20.40
N PRO A 86 13.71 5.14 20.95
CA PRO A 86 14.82 5.66 20.16
C PRO A 86 15.11 4.76 18.95
N ASP A 87 15.47 5.36 17.82
CA ASP A 87 15.68 4.62 16.57
C ASP A 87 16.72 3.51 16.69
N ASP A 88 17.77 3.74 17.47
CA ASP A 88 18.83 2.75 17.71
C ASP A 88 18.34 1.52 18.48
N LYS A 89 17.20 1.62 19.16
CA LYS A 89 16.62 0.53 19.97
C LYS A 89 15.43 -0.16 19.29
N LYS A 90 14.91 0.41 18.21
CA LYS A 90 13.74 -0.17 17.52
C LYS A 90 14.04 -1.56 16.97
N SER A 91 15.23 -1.79 16.43
CA SER A 91 15.64 -3.09 15.92
C SER A 91 15.68 -4.16 17.02
N VAL A 92 16.11 -3.80 18.22
CA VAL A 92 16.14 -4.71 19.38
C VAL A 92 14.72 -5.18 19.73
N ILE A 93 13.77 -4.26 19.75
CA ILE A 93 12.36 -4.57 20.05
C ILE A 93 11.79 -5.50 18.98
N LEU A 94 12.07 -5.23 17.71
CA LEU A 94 11.63 -6.10 16.62
C LEU A 94 12.21 -7.50 16.73
N ASP A 95 13.49 -7.63 17.13
CA ASP A 95 14.13 -8.92 17.35
C ASP A 95 13.47 -9.69 18.49
N ILE A 96 13.11 -9.02 19.57
CA ILE A 96 12.39 -9.61 20.69
C ILE A 96 11.04 -10.14 20.26
N VAL A 97 10.28 -9.33 19.53
CA VAL A 97 8.95 -9.75 19.02
C VAL A 97 9.08 -10.95 18.10
N ARG A 98 10.06 -10.95 17.19
CA ARG A 98 10.29 -12.07 16.30
C ARG A 98 10.59 -13.36 17.06
N SER A 99 11.31 -13.28 18.19
CA SER A 99 11.66 -14.46 19.00
C SER A 99 10.43 -15.13 19.60
N PHE A 100 9.33 -14.39 19.80
CA PHE A 100 8.09 -14.95 20.30
C PHE A 100 7.21 -15.57 19.21
N VAL A 101 7.45 -15.23 17.96
CA VAL A 101 6.64 -15.68 16.82
C VAL A 101 7.21 -16.95 16.19
N ASN A 102 8.50 -17.11 16.22
CA ASN A 102 9.20 -18.26 15.60
C ASN A 102 9.27 -19.48 16.51
#